data_1184c05efc14a4bb8102af4e5c112975
#
_entry.id   1184c05efc14a4bb8102af4e5c112975
#
_cell.length_a   1.000
_cell.length_b   1.000
_cell.length_c   1.000
_cell.angle_alpha   90.00
_cell.angle_beta   90.00
_cell.angle_gamma   90.00
#
_symmetry.space_group_name_H-M   'P 1'
#
loop_
_entity.id
_entity.type
_entity.pdbx_description
1 polymer ?
#
loop_
_entity_poly.entity_id
_entity_poly.type
_entity_poly.pdbx_seq_one_letter_code
_entity_poly.pdbx_strand_id
1 'polypeptide(L)'
;MRNWTIFRKLDDFERYEVSIHGDVRNRKTKRILKPFTIGKGYQAVTLTKVTNKRKIKYVHRLIGEAFIDNKGLPEINHKDEDKTNNHISNLEWCTHKYNCNYGTRGKRISETRLARA
;
A
#
# COMPACT_ATOMS: atom_id res chain seq x y z
N MET A 1 10.06 22.05 10.59
CA MET A 1 9.81 21.85 10.07
C MET A 1 9.30 21.42 9.30
N ARG A 2 9.13 21.13 8.95
CA ARG A 2 8.70 20.84 8.25
C ARG A 2 7.61 20.39 7.84
N ASN A 3 6.83 20.47 7.67
CA ASN A 3 5.44 20.26 7.26
C ASN A 3 5.29 20.21 5.77
N TRP A 4 6.30 19.72 5.16
CA TRP A 4 6.35 19.63 3.72
C TRP A 4 5.79 18.33 3.18
N THR A 5 5.16 17.52 4.04
CA THR A 5 4.52 16.29 3.61
C THR A 5 3.33 16.62 2.72
N ILE A 6 3.36 16.11 1.48
CA ILE A 6 2.28 16.31 0.53
C ILE A 6 1.20 15.27 0.77
N PHE A 7 -0.03 15.72 0.90
CA PHE A 7 -1.19 14.85 1.00
C PHE A 7 -2.06 15.00 -0.23
N ARG A 8 -2.62 13.91 -0.72
CA ARG A 8 -3.58 13.90 -1.82
C ARG A 8 -4.90 13.31 -1.37
N LYS A 9 -5.99 13.93 -1.79
CA LYS A 9 -7.33 13.44 -1.54
C LYS A 9 -7.55 12.13 -2.30
N LEU A 10 -8.22 11.17 -1.65
CA LEU A 10 -8.63 9.94 -2.30
C LEU A 10 -9.90 10.17 -3.13
N ASP A 11 -9.94 9.63 -4.35
CA ASP A 11 -11.07 9.85 -5.25
C ASP A 11 -12.36 9.22 -4.75
N ASP A 12 -12.29 7.98 -4.26
CA ASP A 12 -13.49 7.26 -3.82
C ASP A 12 -13.82 7.45 -2.35
N PHE A 13 -12.92 8.08 -1.59
CA PHE A 13 -13.06 8.26 -0.15
C PHE A 13 -12.69 9.70 0.22
N GLU A 14 -13.56 10.62 -0.15
CA GLU A 14 -13.29 12.06 -0.10
C GLU A 14 -12.98 12.61 1.30
N ARG A 15 -13.35 11.87 2.34
CA ARG A 15 -13.06 12.29 3.73
C ARG A 15 -11.58 12.14 4.08
N TYR A 16 -10.80 11.48 3.23
CA TYR A 16 -9.44 11.08 3.57
C TYR A 16 -8.44 11.54 2.52
N GLU A 17 -7.20 11.65 2.96
CA GLU A 17 -6.07 11.96 2.11
C GLU A 17 -4.87 11.12 2.52
N VAL A 18 -3.92 10.94 1.61
CA VAL A 18 -2.76 10.09 1.81
C VAL A 18 -1.48 10.84 1.49
N SER A 19 -0.39 10.49 2.17
CA SER A 19 0.91 11.12 1.97
C SER A 19 1.88 10.18 1.27
N ILE A 20 2.96 10.78 0.75
CA ILE A 20 4.05 10.00 0.13
C ILE A 20 4.76 9.10 1.14
N HIS A 21 4.58 9.32 2.43
CA HIS A 21 5.21 8.51 3.49
C HIS A 21 4.34 7.32 3.91
N GLY A 22 3.15 7.18 3.34
CA GLY A 22 2.26 6.07 3.68
C GLY A 22 1.25 6.38 4.77
N ASP A 23 1.06 7.64 5.11
CA ASP A 23 0.07 8.05 6.10
C ASP A 23 -1.30 8.26 5.45
N VAL A 24 -2.34 7.80 6.12
CA VAL A 24 -3.74 8.04 5.72
C VAL A 24 -4.39 8.86 6.84
N ARG A 25 -5.00 9.98 6.50
CA ARG A 25 -5.61 10.83 7.54
C ARG A 25 -6.95 11.39 7.09
N ASN A 26 -7.76 11.80 8.07
CA ASN A 26 -9.00 12.52 7.81
C ASN A 26 -8.66 13.93 7.36
N ARG A 27 -9.24 14.37 6.24
CA ARG A 27 -8.94 15.69 5.66
C ARG A 27 -9.39 16.85 6.56
N LYS A 28 -10.50 16.66 7.26
CA LYS A 28 -11.08 17.74 8.09
C LYS A 28 -10.39 17.84 9.44
N THR A 29 -10.24 16.71 10.12
CA THR A 29 -9.67 16.69 11.48
C THR A 29 -8.16 16.61 11.49
N LYS A 30 -7.54 16.21 10.37
CA LYS A 30 -6.11 15.96 10.23
C LYS A 30 -5.61 14.80 11.10
N ARG A 31 -6.54 14.00 11.63
CA ARG A 31 -6.20 12.85 12.44
C ARG A 31 -5.68 11.72 11.56
N ILE A 32 -4.50 11.22 11.88
CA ILE A 32 -3.89 10.10 11.15
C ILE A 32 -4.51 8.79 11.64
N LEU A 33 -4.92 7.94 10.69
CA LEU A 33 -5.48 6.64 11.01
C LEU A 33 -4.36 5.68 11.36
N LYS A 34 -4.57 4.90 12.42
CA LYS A 34 -3.62 3.86 12.79
C LYS A 34 -3.89 2.62 11.93
N PRO A 35 -2.93 2.18 11.11
CA PRO A 35 -3.15 0.99 10.30
C PRO A 35 -3.12 -0.27 11.15
N PHE A 36 -3.78 -1.31 10.64
CA PHE A 36 -3.74 -2.63 11.25
C PHE A 36 -3.20 -3.63 10.23
N THR A 37 -2.63 -4.71 10.74
CA THR A 37 -2.03 -5.74 9.89
C THR A 37 -3.08 -6.79 9.52
N ILE A 38 -3.18 -7.11 8.22
CA ILE A 38 -4.07 -8.16 7.73
C ILE A 38 -3.34 -9.09 6.78
N GLY A 39 -3.86 -10.30 6.65
CA GLY A 39 -3.30 -11.29 5.74
C GLY A 39 -1.85 -11.61 6.08
N LYS A 40 -0.97 -11.49 5.09
CA LYS A 40 0.44 -11.86 5.22
C LYS A 40 1.33 -10.70 5.65
N GLY A 41 0.81 -9.80 6.47
CA GLY A 41 1.61 -8.70 7.01
C GLY A 41 1.41 -7.35 6.32
N TYR A 42 0.39 -7.23 5.49
CA TYR A 42 0.08 -5.96 4.83
C TYR A 42 -0.61 -5.01 5.79
N GLN A 43 -0.35 -3.72 5.62
CA GLN A 43 -1.00 -2.66 6.39
C GLN A 43 -2.30 -2.23 5.73
N ALA A 44 -3.35 -2.09 6.52
CA ALA A 44 -4.66 -1.69 6.02
C ALA A 44 -5.32 -0.67 6.94
N VAL A 45 -6.28 0.05 6.41
CA VAL A 45 -7.10 0.99 7.17
C VAL A 45 -8.56 0.79 6.80
N THR A 46 -9.46 1.15 7.71
CA THR A 46 -10.90 1.17 7.43
C THR A 46 -11.30 2.59 7.07
N LEU A 47 -11.88 2.75 5.88
CA LEU A 47 -12.34 4.04 5.38
C LEU A 47 -13.86 4.06 5.31
N THR A 48 -14.45 5.19 5.67
CA THR A 48 -15.90 5.38 5.62
C THR A 48 -16.24 6.36 4.50
N LYS A 49 -17.07 5.90 3.55
CA LYS A 49 -17.55 6.77 2.48
C LYS A 49 -18.55 7.80 3.02
N VAL A 50 -18.79 8.86 2.24
CA VAL A 50 -19.82 9.86 2.59
C VAL A 50 -21.21 9.22 2.73
N THR A 51 -21.43 8.06 2.12
CA THR A 51 -22.67 7.27 2.25
C THR A 51 -22.69 6.41 3.51
N ASN A 52 -21.69 6.54 4.37
CA ASN A 52 -21.49 5.77 5.60
C ASN A 52 -21.14 4.29 5.39
N LYS A 53 -20.83 3.89 4.19
CA LYS A 53 -20.31 2.53 3.92
C LYS A 53 -18.84 2.46 4.29
N ARG A 54 -18.45 1.39 4.99
CA ARG A 54 -17.08 1.16 5.39
C ARG A 54 -16.39 0.18 4.46
N LYS A 55 -15.13 0.45 4.16
CA LYS A 55 -14.29 -0.43 3.34
C LYS A 55 -12.91 -0.54 3.95
N ILE A 56 -12.36 -1.75 3.95
CA ILE A 56 -10.98 -1.98 4.34
C ILE A 56 -10.13 -1.85 3.09
N LYS A 57 -9.09 -1.01 3.16
CA LYS A 57 -8.20 -0.75 2.02
C LYS A 57 -6.76 -0.93 2.44
N TYR A 58 -5.97 -1.55 1.57
CA TYR A 58 -4.53 -1.67 1.77
C TYR A 58 -3.87 -0.30 1.61
N VAL A 59 -3.01 0.04 2.57
CA VAL A 59 -2.31 1.33 2.55
C VAL A 59 -1.46 1.46 1.28
N HIS A 60 -0.69 0.42 0.92
CA HIS A 60 0.17 0.47 -0.27
C HIS A 60 -0.62 0.73 -1.54
N ARG A 61 -1.83 0.18 -1.65
CA ARG A 61 -2.67 0.44 -2.82
C ARG A 61 -3.17 1.88 -2.86
N LEU A 62 -3.57 2.42 -1.71
CA LEU A 62 -4.02 3.82 -1.64
C LEU A 62 -2.90 4.77 -2.07
N ILE A 63 -1.67 4.52 -1.59
CA ILE A 63 -0.52 5.35 -1.94
C ILE A 63 -0.18 5.20 -3.42
N GLY A 64 -0.15 3.97 -3.92
CA GLY A 64 0.15 3.72 -5.33
C GLY A 64 -0.86 4.36 -6.26
N GLU A 65 -2.15 4.23 -5.94
CA GLU A 65 -3.22 4.80 -6.76
C GLU A 65 -3.20 6.33 -6.74
N ALA A 66 -2.80 6.93 -5.63
CA ALA A 66 -2.78 8.38 -5.49
C ALA A 66 -1.56 9.03 -6.15
N PHE A 67 -0.40 8.37 -6.13
CA PHE A 67 0.86 9.02 -6.50
C PHE A 67 1.61 8.38 -7.66
N ILE A 68 1.35 7.12 -8.00
CA ILE A 68 2.14 6.40 -9.00
C ILE A 68 1.22 5.94 -10.13
N ASP A 69 1.56 6.32 -11.36
CA ASP A 69 0.82 5.86 -12.54
C ASP A 69 0.98 4.34 -12.68
N ASN A 70 -0.13 3.60 -12.65
CA ASN A 70 -0.09 2.15 -12.70
C ASN A 70 0.12 1.57 -14.09
N LYS A 71 -0.08 2.36 -15.14
CA LYS A 71 0.10 1.94 -16.53
C LYS A 71 -0.62 0.63 -16.87
N GLY A 72 -1.77 0.41 -16.22
CA GLY A 72 -2.55 -0.80 -16.42
C GLY A 72 -2.07 -2.02 -15.66
N LEU A 73 -1.06 -1.88 -14.81
CA LEU A 73 -0.52 -2.99 -14.01
C LEU A 73 -1.37 -3.22 -12.77
N PRO A 74 -1.61 -4.50 -12.39
CA PRO A 74 -2.61 -4.82 -11.38
C PRO A 74 -2.15 -4.84 -9.93
N GLU A 75 -0.84 -5.01 -9.67
CA GLU A 75 -0.34 -5.21 -8.31
C GLU A 75 0.75 -4.21 -7.95
N ILE A 76 0.99 -4.07 -6.65
CA ILE A 76 2.05 -3.21 -6.13
C ILE A 76 3.03 -4.07 -5.34
N ASN A 77 4.33 -3.90 -5.63
CA ASN A 77 5.41 -4.57 -4.94
C ASN A 77 6.10 -3.63 -3.96
N HIS A 78 6.45 -4.14 -2.78
CA HIS A 78 7.33 -3.45 -1.84
C HIS A 78 8.77 -3.81 -2.19
N LYS A 79 9.53 -2.84 -2.69
CA LYS A 79 10.87 -3.10 -3.24
C LYS A 79 11.84 -3.73 -2.23
N ASP A 80 11.75 -3.32 -0.97
CA ASP A 80 12.59 -3.86 0.11
C ASP A 80 11.99 -5.11 0.76
N GLU A 81 10.87 -5.60 0.25
CA GLU A 81 10.10 -6.73 0.79
C GLU A 81 9.49 -6.48 2.18
N ASP A 82 9.58 -5.27 2.69
CA ASP A 82 8.96 -4.88 3.97
C ASP A 82 7.56 -4.32 3.70
N LYS A 83 6.53 -5.10 4.00
CA LYS A 83 5.14 -4.75 3.74
C LYS A 83 4.62 -3.61 4.60
N THR A 84 5.38 -3.21 5.62
CA THR A 84 5.03 -2.06 6.46
C THR A 84 5.63 -0.76 5.95
N ASN A 85 6.58 -0.84 5.02
CA ASN A 85 7.22 0.35 4.44
C ASN A 85 6.45 0.81 3.22
N ASN A 86 5.47 1.69 3.44
CA ASN A 86 4.57 2.19 2.40
C ASN A 86 4.98 3.57 1.87
N HIS A 87 6.25 3.91 1.99
CA HIS A 87 6.77 5.12 1.37
C HIS A 87 6.74 4.98 -0.15
N ILE A 88 6.40 6.07 -0.84
CA ILE A 88 6.26 6.06 -2.29
C ILE A 88 7.51 5.52 -3.01
N SER A 89 8.71 5.81 -2.49
CA SER A 89 9.97 5.35 -3.09
C SER A 89 10.16 3.84 -3.03
N ASN A 90 9.40 3.16 -2.16
CA ASN A 90 9.49 1.71 -1.96
C ASN A 90 8.42 0.94 -2.71
N LEU A 91 7.50 1.61 -3.38
CA LEU A 91 6.37 0.97 -4.05
C LEU A 91 6.54 1.02 -5.56
N GLU A 92 6.15 -0.05 -6.24
CA GLU A 92 6.12 -0.09 -7.70
C GLU A 92 4.94 -0.93 -8.16
N TRP A 93 4.29 -0.49 -9.23
CA TRP A 93 3.28 -1.29 -9.89
C TRP A 93 3.94 -2.39 -10.70
N CYS A 94 3.32 -3.57 -10.74
CA CYS A 94 3.90 -4.71 -11.40
C CYS A 94 2.83 -5.74 -11.78
N THR A 95 3.26 -6.77 -12.53
CA THR A 95 2.39 -7.90 -12.83
C THR A 95 2.38 -8.86 -11.64
N HIS A 96 1.36 -9.70 -11.59
CA HIS A 96 1.28 -10.75 -10.56
C HIS A 96 2.51 -11.67 -10.60
N LYS A 97 2.92 -12.06 -11.80
CA LYS A 97 4.09 -12.94 -11.97
C LYS A 97 5.36 -12.32 -11.42
N TYR A 98 5.61 -11.05 -11.76
CA TYR A 98 6.77 -10.33 -11.24
C TYR A 98 6.75 -10.27 -9.73
N ASN A 99 5.59 -9.93 -9.16
CA ASN A 99 5.45 -9.79 -7.71
C ASN A 99 5.66 -11.11 -6.98
N CYS A 100 5.14 -12.21 -7.53
CA CYS A 100 5.30 -13.53 -6.91
C CYS A 100 6.75 -13.99 -6.91
N ASN A 101 7.55 -13.57 -7.87
CA ASN A 101 8.93 -14.03 -8.04
C ASN A 101 9.97 -13.02 -7.55
N TYR A 102 9.52 -11.90 -7.00
CA TYR A 102 10.42 -10.81 -6.64
C TYR A 102 11.36 -11.17 -5.48
N GLY A 103 12.61 -10.75 -5.60
CA GLY A 103 13.60 -10.82 -4.52
C GLY A 103 13.76 -12.21 -3.93
N THR A 104 13.81 -12.28 -2.62
CA THR A 104 14.02 -13.53 -1.89
C THR A 104 12.82 -14.47 -1.91
N ARG A 105 11.64 -13.94 -2.25
CA ARG A 105 10.40 -14.73 -2.27
C ARG A 105 10.48 -15.87 -3.29
N GLY A 106 10.86 -15.56 -4.52
CA GLY A 106 11.03 -16.57 -5.56
C GLY A 106 12.14 -17.54 -5.21
N LYS A 107 13.23 -17.03 -4.69
CA LYS A 107 14.36 -17.85 -4.26
C LYS A 107 13.96 -18.84 -3.16
N ARG A 108 13.23 -18.36 -2.15
CA ARG A 108 12.77 -19.25 -1.06
C ARG A 108 11.87 -20.37 -1.57
N ILE A 109 10.98 -20.08 -2.51
CA ILE A 109 10.11 -21.07 -3.10
C ILE A 109 10.91 -22.12 -3.85
N SER A 110 11.91 -21.71 -4.64
CA SER A 110 12.78 -22.62 -5.39
C SER A 110 13.58 -23.51 -4.45
N GLU A 111 14.16 -22.97 -3.39
CA GLU A 111 14.92 -23.74 -2.41
C GLU A 111 14.04 -24.77 -1.72
N THR A 112 12.80 -24.43 -1.39
CA THR A 112 11.85 -25.34 -0.77
C THR A 112 11.54 -26.50 -1.69
N ARG A 113 11.34 -26.26 -2.98
CA ARG A 113 11.10 -27.30 -3.96
C ARG A 113 12.29 -28.26 -4.09
N LEU A 114 13.49 -27.70 -4.12
CA LEU A 114 14.70 -28.51 -4.18
C LEU A 114 14.86 -29.38 -2.94
N ALA A 115 14.54 -28.84 -1.78
CA ALA A 115 14.64 -29.58 -0.53
C ALA A 115 13.67 -30.75 -0.47
N ARG A 116 12.58 -30.71 -1.23
CA ARG A 116 11.56 -31.77 -1.26
C ARG A 116 11.87 -32.83 -2.34
N ALA A 117 12.76 -32.50 -3.22
CA ALA A 117 13.14 -33.43 -4.28
C ALA A 117 14.05 -34.52 -3.73
#